data_a080ca01611f3307f4f2222f0e9815eb
#
_entry.id   a080ca01611f3307f4f2222f0e9815eb
#
_cell.length_a   1.000
_cell.length_b   1.000
_cell.length_c   1.000
_cell.angle_alpha   90.00
_cell.angle_beta   90.00
_cell.angle_gamma   90.00
#
_symmetry.space_group_name_H-M   'P 1'
#
loop_
_entity.id
_entity.type
_entity.pdbx_description
1 polymer ?
#
loop_
_entity_poly.entity_id
_entity_poly.type
_entity_poly.pdbx_seq_one_letter_code
_entity_poly.pdbx_strand_id
1 'polypeptide(L)'
;MPSIRNRLISSMILLSGITYCSTYAQLITIHKKEYRSSYDLSMLCPKQVWWTLRASDIGEVKRNPSWRFVADIDDPRAIARHSDYTNSGYHRGHLCPAKDRSYSLDAMRRTFATSNIAPQTPALNCGAWLMTEDSCRRLAVIHDSIRVLAVPIWLDRDTTFIGRHRLAVPHAFMKAAWLPQNDSVIAVWMLFNK
;
A
#
# COMPACT_ATOMS: atom_id res chain seq x y z
N MET A 1 -15.62 29.64 -30.52
CA MET A 1 -15.62 28.19 -30.26
C MET A 1 -15.95 27.99 -28.79
N PRO A 2 -17.09 27.37 -28.42
CA PRO A 2 -17.49 27.26 -27.02
C PRO A 2 -16.88 26.00 -26.34
N SER A 3 -16.48 26.17 -25.11
CA SER A 3 -15.92 25.16 -24.21
C SER A 3 -16.96 24.10 -23.85
N ILE A 4 -16.58 22.84 -23.95
CA ILE A 4 -17.40 21.71 -23.56
C ILE A 4 -17.34 21.57 -22.01
N ARG A 5 -18.42 21.98 -21.35
CA ARG A 5 -18.67 21.67 -19.93
C ARG A 5 -19.20 20.24 -19.83
N ASN A 6 -18.42 19.37 -19.21
CA ASN A 6 -18.88 18.04 -18.80
C ASN A 6 -20.00 18.18 -17.76
N ARG A 7 -21.23 17.95 -18.20
CA ARG A 7 -22.36 17.72 -17.31
C ARG A 7 -22.39 16.22 -16.96
N LEU A 8 -22.10 15.92 -15.70
CA LEU A 8 -22.43 14.62 -15.12
C LEU A 8 -23.95 14.52 -14.98
N ILE A 9 -24.54 13.62 -15.75
CA ILE A 9 -25.97 13.29 -15.70
C ILE A 9 -26.13 12.28 -14.57
N SER A 10 -26.71 12.75 -13.46
CA SER A 10 -27.26 11.86 -12.42
C SER A 10 -28.54 11.23 -12.95
N SER A 11 -28.49 9.98 -13.38
CA SER A 11 -29.69 9.20 -13.64
C SER A 11 -30.14 8.54 -12.34
N MET A 12 -31.15 9.13 -11.69
CA MET A 12 -31.94 8.47 -10.65
C MET A 12 -32.88 7.47 -11.32
N ILE A 13 -32.58 6.18 -11.16
CA ILE A 13 -33.56 5.11 -11.43
C ILE A 13 -34.19 4.75 -10.08
N LEU A 14 -35.39 5.21 -9.85
CA LEU A 14 -36.27 4.78 -8.76
C LEU A 14 -36.94 3.48 -9.18
N LEU A 15 -36.45 2.34 -8.69
CA LEU A 15 -37.20 1.08 -8.70
C LEU A 15 -36.88 0.33 -7.41
N SER A 16 -37.94 0.18 -6.59
CA SER A 16 -38.08 -0.74 -5.45
C SER A 16 -36.96 -0.73 -4.39
N GLY A 17 -37.06 0.13 -3.36
CA GLY A 17 -36.73 -0.14 -1.94
C GLY A 17 -35.33 -0.61 -1.56
N ILE A 18 -34.36 -0.71 -2.47
CA ILE A 18 -32.97 -1.06 -2.16
C ILE A 18 -32.10 0.09 -2.60
N THR A 19 -31.78 0.96 -1.65
CA THR A 19 -30.74 1.98 -1.84
C THR A 19 -29.40 1.25 -1.91
N TYR A 20 -28.92 0.95 -3.10
CA TYR A 20 -27.49 0.62 -3.30
C TYR A 20 -26.72 1.90 -3.01
N CYS A 21 -26.28 2.05 -1.76
CA CYS A 21 -25.25 3.01 -1.42
C CYS A 21 -23.95 2.52 -2.08
N SER A 22 -23.73 2.94 -3.33
CA SER A 22 -22.44 2.81 -3.98
C SER A 22 -21.47 3.70 -3.19
N THR A 23 -20.81 3.13 -2.20
CA THR A 23 -19.69 3.77 -1.53
C THR A 23 -18.56 3.88 -2.56
N TYR A 24 -18.52 5.01 -3.27
CA TYR A 24 -17.35 5.34 -4.07
C TYR A 24 -16.13 5.32 -3.15
N ALA A 25 -15.14 4.51 -3.52
CA ALA A 25 -13.86 4.49 -2.82
C ALA A 25 -13.34 5.92 -2.71
N GLN A 26 -13.19 6.43 -1.48
CA GLN A 26 -12.67 7.77 -1.24
C GLN A 26 -11.14 7.68 -1.24
N LEU A 27 -10.56 7.73 -2.45
CA LEU A 27 -9.14 7.64 -2.64
C LEU A 27 -8.48 9.00 -2.49
N ILE A 28 -7.43 9.04 -1.69
CA ILE A 28 -6.52 10.19 -1.61
C ILE A 28 -5.13 9.77 -2.07
N THR A 29 -4.42 10.66 -2.77
CA THR A 29 -3.05 10.40 -3.21
C THR A 29 -2.07 11.09 -2.28
N ILE A 30 -1.11 10.33 -1.77
CA ILE A 30 -0.08 10.75 -0.85
C ILE A 30 1.26 10.69 -1.55
N HIS A 31 1.98 11.81 -1.56
CA HIS A 31 3.29 11.94 -2.16
C HIS A 31 4.35 12.05 -1.06
N LYS A 32 5.17 11.02 -0.92
CA LYS A 32 6.38 11.03 -0.09
C LYS A 32 7.61 10.97 -1.00
N LYS A 33 8.75 11.36 -0.48
CA LYS A 33 10.02 11.22 -1.18
C LYS A 33 10.36 9.75 -1.45
N GLU A 34 9.97 8.89 -0.53
CA GLU A 34 10.29 7.46 -0.50
C GLU A 34 9.33 6.62 -1.36
N TYR A 35 8.07 7.03 -1.46
CA TYR A 35 7.02 6.31 -2.18
C TYR A 35 5.84 7.24 -2.49
N ARG A 36 4.95 6.76 -3.33
CA ARG A 36 3.61 7.33 -3.51
C ARG A 36 2.56 6.28 -3.08
N SER A 37 1.47 6.74 -2.50
CA SER A 37 0.38 5.89 -2.05
C SER A 37 -0.96 6.44 -2.53
N SER A 38 -1.82 5.56 -3.04
CA SER A 38 -3.24 5.83 -3.17
C SER A 38 -3.92 5.15 -1.98
N TYR A 39 -4.45 5.94 -1.06
CA TYR A 39 -5.04 5.46 0.19
C TYR A 39 -6.56 5.49 0.12
N ASP A 40 -7.19 4.41 0.53
CA ASP A 40 -8.63 4.25 0.58
C ASP A 40 -9.14 4.57 1.99
N LEU A 41 -9.86 5.67 2.13
CA LEU A 41 -10.42 6.12 3.39
C LEU A 41 -11.56 5.23 3.90
N SER A 42 -12.23 4.49 3.03
CA SER A 42 -13.30 3.55 3.41
C SER A 42 -12.74 2.24 3.95
N MET A 43 -11.59 1.82 3.45
CA MET A 43 -10.88 0.61 3.88
C MET A 43 -9.83 0.89 4.97
N LEU A 44 -9.49 2.17 5.18
CA LEU A 44 -8.39 2.62 6.05
C LEU A 44 -7.07 1.91 5.76
N CYS A 45 -6.78 1.73 4.47
CA CYS A 45 -5.65 0.99 3.97
C CYS A 45 -5.18 1.55 2.62
N PRO A 46 -3.88 1.48 2.29
CA PRO A 46 -3.42 1.78 0.94
C PRO A 46 -4.09 0.87 -0.09
N LYS A 47 -4.60 1.44 -1.18
CA LYS A 47 -5.10 0.69 -2.34
C LYS A 47 -3.94 0.25 -3.23
N GLN A 48 -2.90 1.06 -3.28
CA GLN A 48 -1.63 0.78 -3.94
C GLN A 48 -0.53 1.69 -3.43
N VAL A 49 0.70 1.17 -3.45
CA VAL A 49 1.91 1.93 -3.15
C VAL A 49 2.93 1.65 -4.25
N TRP A 50 3.58 2.70 -4.76
CA TRP A 50 4.62 2.55 -5.78
C TRP A 50 5.82 3.42 -5.50
N TRP A 51 6.98 2.92 -5.90
CA TRP A 51 8.26 3.60 -5.71
C TRP A 51 9.27 3.20 -6.77
N THR A 52 10.29 4.02 -6.94
CA THR A 52 11.50 3.62 -7.65
C THR A 52 12.48 3.08 -6.62
N LEU A 53 13.04 1.92 -6.88
CA LEU A 53 14.11 1.31 -6.11
C LEU A 53 15.39 1.33 -6.94
N ARG A 54 16.41 2.03 -6.46
CA ARG A 54 17.74 2.07 -7.08
C ARG A 54 18.71 1.20 -6.31
N ALA A 55 19.74 0.71 -6.95
CA ALA A 55 20.84 0.01 -6.28
C ALA A 55 21.40 0.88 -5.13
N SER A 56 21.54 2.19 -5.34
CA SER A 56 22.01 3.17 -4.35
C SER A 56 21.07 3.41 -3.16
N ASP A 57 19.81 3.00 -3.25
CA ASP A 57 18.85 3.11 -2.15
C ASP A 57 19.04 2.00 -1.10
N ILE A 58 19.80 0.96 -1.45
CA ILE A 58 20.08 -0.21 -0.61
C ILE A 58 21.42 0.02 0.10
N GLY A 59 21.37 0.29 1.40
CA GLY A 59 22.54 0.57 2.24
C GLY A 59 22.59 -0.30 3.50
N GLU A 60 23.44 0.11 4.44
CA GLU A 60 23.77 -0.65 5.66
C GLU A 60 23.01 -0.17 6.91
N VAL A 61 22.13 0.83 6.77
CA VAL A 61 21.39 1.35 7.91
C VAL A 61 20.47 0.26 8.46
N LYS A 62 20.58 0.03 9.76
CA LYS A 62 19.77 -0.95 10.48
C LYS A 62 18.49 -0.31 11.02
N ARG A 63 17.38 -1.05 10.91
CA ARG A 63 16.11 -0.67 11.51
C ARG A 63 16.22 -0.62 13.03
N ASN A 64 15.69 0.46 13.64
CA ASN A 64 15.47 0.50 15.06
C ASN A 64 14.18 -0.28 15.41
N PRO A 65 14.24 -1.34 16.21
CA PRO A 65 13.08 -2.17 16.55
C PRO A 65 12.01 -1.45 17.38
N SER A 66 12.35 -0.33 18.03
CA SER A 66 11.41 0.46 18.83
C SER A 66 10.53 1.40 17.98
N TRP A 67 10.78 1.53 16.68
CA TRP A 67 9.99 2.41 15.83
C TRP A 67 8.55 1.94 15.70
N ARG A 68 7.64 2.87 15.92
CA ARG A 68 6.21 2.69 15.72
C ARG A 68 5.78 3.38 14.43
N PHE A 69 4.73 2.86 13.81
CA PHE A 69 4.08 3.53 12.70
C PHE A 69 3.34 4.77 13.17
N VAL A 70 3.45 5.84 12.41
CA VAL A 70 2.81 7.13 12.68
C VAL A 70 1.69 7.38 11.66
N ALA A 71 0.64 8.06 12.10
CA ALA A 71 -0.36 8.59 11.19
C ALA A 71 0.28 9.75 10.41
N ASP A 72 0.19 9.70 9.09
CA ASP A 72 0.89 10.64 8.19
C ASP A 72 -0.04 11.22 7.12
N ILE A 73 -1.34 11.01 7.26
CA ILE A 73 -2.37 11.46 6.33
C ILE A 73 -3.10 12.63 6.98
N ASP A 74 -3.04 13.78 6.31
CA ASP A 74 -3.73 15.00 6.75
C ASP A 74 -5.19 15.01 6.25
N ASP A 75 -5.95 14.02 6.71
CA ASP A 75 -7.40 13.91 6.50
C ASP A 75 -8.02 13.35 7.78
N PRO A 76 -9.02 14.02 8.39
CA PRO A 76 -9.63 13.59 9.64
C PRO A 76 -10.29 12.21 9.56
N ARG A 77 -10.60 11.73 8.36
CA ARG A 77 -11.16 10.38 8.12
C ARG A 77 -10.10 9.28 8.11
N ALA A 78 -8.82 9.63 7.96
CA ALA A 78 -7.70 8.69 7.98
C ALA A 78 -7.32 8.33 9.43
N ILE A 79 -8.22 7.64 10.11
CA ILE A 79 -8.14 7.34 11.55
C ILE A 79 -7.33 6.11 11.91
N ALA A 80 -6.77 5.39 10.94
CA ALA A 80 -5.91 4.22 11.18
C ALA A 80 -4.74 4.55 12.12
N ARG A 81 -4.47 3.66 13.08
CA ARG A 81 -3.41 3.84 14.09
C ARG A 81 -2.58 2.58 14.25
N HIS A 82 -1.36 2.75 14.75
CA HIS A 82 -0.48 1.65 15.13
C HIS A 82 -1.17 0.65 16.07
N SER A 83 -2.00 1.14 16.99
CA SER A 83 -2.71 0.32 17.98
C SER A 83 -3.76 -0.61 17.39
N ASP A 84 -4.29 -0.32 16.20
CA ASP A 84 -5.31 -1.18 15.56
C ASP A 84 -4.81 -2.58 15.22
N TYR A 85 -3.50 -2.73 15.10
CA TYR A 85 -2.84 -4.00 14.85
C TYR A 85 -2.53 -4.78 16.13
N THR A 86 -2.62 -4.16 17.30
CA THR A 86 -2.25 -4.79 18.57
C THR A 86 -3.24 -5.92 18.88
N ASN A 87 -2.73 -7.12 19.13
CA ASN A 87 -3.52 -8.34 19.40
C ASN A 87 -4.53 -8.71 18.29
N SER A 88 -4.32 -8.20 17.07
CA SER A 88 -5.21 -8.47 15.94
C SER A 88 -4.91 -9.80 15.22
N GLY A 89 -3.77 -10.42 15.48
CA GLY A 89 -3.25 -11.56 14.71
C GLY A 89 -2.54 -11.17 13.42
N TYR A 90 -2.53 -9.87 13.05
CA TYR A 90 -1.89 -9.38 11.83
C TYR A 90 -0.67 -8.52 12.13
N HIS A 91 0.34 -8.65 11.29
CA HIS A 91 1.50 -7.78 11.25
C HIS A 91 1.18 -6.47 10.54
N ARG A 92 1.93 -5.44 10.89
CA ARG A 92 1.97 -4.14 10.18
C ARG A 92 2.86 -4.29 8.96
N GLY A 93 2.32 -4.89 7.89
CA GLY A 93 3.10 -5.20 6.68
C GLY A 93 3.42 -3.94 5.90
N HIS A 94 4.72 -3.66 5.67
CA HIS A 94 5.14 -2.60 4.76
C HIS A 94 4.79 -2.97 3.32
N LEU A 95 4.32 -1.99 2.54
CA LEU A 95 4.19 -2.11 1.09
C LEU A 95 5.49 -1.69 0.42
N CYS A 96 5.98 -0.45 0.65
CA CYS A 96 7.35 -0.05 0.36
C CYS A 96 8.25 -0.43 1.55
N PRO A 97 9.16 -1.40 1.40
CA PRO A 97 9.95 -1.93 2.51
C PRO A 97 10.90 -0.89 3.11
N ALA A 98 11.10 -0.96 4.44
CA ALA A 98 12.08 -0.13 5.12
C ALA A 98 13.51 -0.36 4.59
N LYS A 99 13.85 -1.61 4.23
CA LYS A 99 15.17 -1.97 3.71
C LYS A 99 15.43 -1.38 2.31
N ASP A 100 14.40 -1.07 1.54
CA ASP A 100 14.53 -0.39 0.25
C ASP A 100 14.93 1.10 0.40
N ARG A 101 15.06 1.59 1.62
CA ARG A 101 15.45 2.95 2.00
C ARG A 101 16.60 2.95 3.02
N SER A 102 17.41 1.89 3.02
CA SER A 102 18.50 1.70 4.00
C SER A 102 19.77 2.50 3.71
N TYR A 103 19.75 3.39 2.71
CA TYR A 103 20.80 4.38 2.48
C TYR A 103 20.81 5.50 3.53
N SER A 104 19.70 5.72 4.24
CA SER A 104 19.54 6.79 5.22
C SER A 104 18.57 6.38 6.33
N LEU A 105 18.94 6.67 7.59
CA LEU A 105 18.09 6.44 8.76
C LEU A 105 16.74 7.16 8.62
N ASP A 106 16.79 8.36 8.11
CA ASP A 106 15.65 9.25 7.94
C ASP A 106 14.70 8.76 6.83
N ALA A 107 15.27 8.33 5.69
CA ALA A 107 14.50 7.72 4.61
C ALA A 107 13.83 6.42 5.06
N MET A 108 14.55 5.56 5.78
CA MET A 108 14.00 4.35 6.36
C MET A 108 12.87 4.67 7.35
N ARG A 109 13.06 5.65 8.22
CA ARG A 109 12.06 6.07 9.22
C ARG A 109 10.76 6.53 8.56
N ARG A 110 10.83 7.24 7.42
CA ARG A 110 9.64 7.72 6.69
C ARG A 110 8.79 6.61 6.08
N THR A 111 9.30 5.39 5.94
CA THR A 111 8.47 4.24 5.53
C THR A 111 7.54 3.74 6.64
N PHE A 112 7.76 4.16 7.92
CA PHE A 112 6.94 3.78 9.06
C PHE A 112 5.72 4.70 9.21
N ALA A 113 4.86 4.68 8.22
CA ALA A 113 3.69 5.53 8.12
C ALA A 113 2.44 4.72 7.79
N THR A 114 1.26 5.15 8.27
CA THR A 114 -0.01 4.44 8.02
C THR A 114 -0.37 4.38 6.53
N SER A 115 0.09 5.35 5.74
CA SER A 115 -0.08 5.36 4.29
C SER A 115 0.73 4.30 3.54
N ASN A 116 1.57 3.53 4.23
CA ASN A 116 2.48 2.53 3.65
C ASN A 116 2.30 1.13 4.24
N ILE A 117 1.33 0.90 5.09
CA ILE A 117 1.13 -0.40 5.74
C ILE A 117 -0.24 -0.98 5.48
N ALA A 118 -0.30 -2.33 5.42
CA ALA A 118 -1.53 -3.08 5.35
C ALA A 118 -1.48 -4.28 6.31
N PRO A 119 -2.64 -4.78 6.79
CA PRO A 119 -2.70 -6.00 7.59
C PRO A 119 -2.21 -7.20 6.79
N GLN A 120 -1.13 -7.83 7.25
CA GLN A 120 -0.58 -9.06 6.67
C GLN A 120 -0.51 -10.16 7.74
N THR A 121 -0.80 -11.40 7.37
CA THR A 121 -0.55 -12.53 8.28
C THR A 121 0.93 -12.64 8.58
N PRO A 122 1.34 -13.13 9.77
CA PRO A 122 2.73 -13.37 10.08
C PRO A 122 3.44 -14.27 9.06
N ALA A 123 2.76 -15.31 8.59
CA ALA A 123 3.28 -16.25 7.59
C ALA A 123 3.60 -15.54 6.25
N LEU A 124 2.68 -14.70 5.77
CA LEU A 124 2.91 -13.92 4.55
C LEU A 124 4.05 -12.90 4.76
N ASN A 125 3.93 -12.05 5.79
CA ASN A 125 4.84 -10.92 6.00
C ASN A 125 6.30 -11.36 6.23
N CYS A 126 6.51 -12.44 6.98
CA CYS A 126 7.86 -12.96 7.27
C CYS A 126 8.33 -14.04 6.27
N GLY A 127 7.44 -14.50 5.41
CA GLY A 127 7.71 -15.56 4.42
C GLY A 127 7.73 -15.02 2.98
N ALA A 128 6.69 -15.38 2.21
CA ALA A 128 6.66 -15.13 0.77
C ALA A 128 6.75 -13.64 0.41
N TRP A 129 6.16 -12.73 1.22
CA TRP A 129 6.27 -11.29 0.98
C TRP A 129 7.71 -10.81 1.09
N LEU A 130 8.43 -11.23 2.15
CA LEU A 130 9.85 -10.91 2.33
C LEU A 130 10.70 -11.42 1.16
N MET A 131 10.40 -12.61 0.62
CA MET A 131 11.11 -13.16 -0.56
C MET A 131 10.91 -12.28 -1.80
N THR A 132 9.74 -11.70 -2.01
CA THR A 132 9.52 -10.76 -3.13
C THR A 132 10.29 -9.47 -2.94
N GLU A 133 10.44 -8.98 -1.70
CA GLU A 133 11.24 -7.80 -1.38
C GLU A 133 12.72 -8.03 -1.70
N ASP A 134 13.28 -9.18 -1.27
CA ASP A 134 14.66 -9.56 -1.60
C ASP A 134 14.85 -9.72 -3.11
N SER A 135 13.85 -10.24 -3.82
CA SER A 135 13.88 -10.34 -5.27
C SER A 135 13.92 -8.96 -5.95
N CYS A 136 13.08 -8.01 -5.50
CA CYS A 136 13.10 -6.63 -6.00
C CYS A 136 14.48 -5.98 -5.78
N ARG A 137 15.09 -6.17 -4.60
CA ARG A 137 16.43 -5.63 -4.32
C ARG A 137 17.48 -6.22 -5.24
N ARG A 138 17.46 -7.54 -5.50
CA ARG A 138 18.37 -8.17 -6.47
C ARG A 138 18.16 -7.61 -7.88
N LEU A 139 16.93 -7.46 -8.33
CA LEU A 139 16.60 -6.86 -9.63
C LEU A 139 17.10 -5.40 -9.73
N ALA A 140 16.93 -4.60 -8.66
CA ALA A 140 17.46 -3.24 -8.64
C ALA A 140 18.98 -3.17 -8.75
N VAL A 141 19.70 -4.13 -8.14
CA VAL A 141 21.17 -4.23 -8.28
C VAL A 141 21.57 -4.63 -9.71
N ILE A 142 20.83 -5.57 -10.33
CA ILE A 142 21.13 -6.04 -11.71
C ILE A 142 20.86 -4.94 -12.74
N HIS A 143 19.79 -4.16 -12.58
CA HIS A 143 19.33 -3.18 -13.57
C HIS A 143 19.61 -1.73 -13.19
N ASP A 144 20.37 -1.50 -12.11
CA ASP A 144 20.63 -0.20 -11.47
C ASP A 144 19.38 0.44 -10.84
N SER A 145 18.23 0.34 -11.49
CA SER A 145 16.96 0.78 -10.93
C SER A 145 15.76 0.01 -11.50
N ILE A 146 14.72 -0.12 -10.68
CA ILE A 146 13.41 -0.65 -11.08
C ILE A 146 12.32 0.23 -10.50
N ARG A 147 11.13 0.20 -11.13
CA ARG A 147 9.90 0.65 -10.49
C ARG A 147 9.21 -0.53 -9.86
N VAL A 148 8.61 -0.33 -8.70
CA VAL A 148 7.86 -1.36 -7.97
C VAL A 148 6.47 -0.84 -7.61
N LEU A 149 5.48 -1.72 -7.74
CA LEU A 149 4.10 -1.49 -7.32
C LEU A 149 3.69 -2.60 -6.36
N ALA A 150 3.07 -2.24 -5.25
CA ALA A 150 2.42 -3.14 -4.31
C ALA A 150 0.94 -2.79 -4.20
N VAL A 151 0.07 -3.79 -4.36
CA VAL A 151 -1.38 -3.65 -4.40
C VAL A 151 -2.02 -4.65 -3.45
N PRO A 152 -2.59 -4.19 -2.33
CA PRO A 152 -3.52 -5.00 -1.55
C PRO A 152 -4.82 -5.26 -2.33
N ILE A 153 -5.37 -6.46 -2.22
CA ILE A 153 -6.55 -6.91 -2.98
C ILE A 153 -7.62 -7.38 -2.01
N TRP A 154 -8.82 -6.83 -2.15
CA TRP A 154 -10.02 -7.28 -1.47
C TRP A 154 -10.95 -7.95 -2.47
N LEU A 155 -11.49 -9.10 -2.09
CA LEU A 155 -12.57 -9.74 -2.81
C LEU A 155 -13.89 -9.22 -2.21
N ASP A 156 -14.89 -8.99 -3.03
CA ASP A 156 -16.14 -8.25 -2.68
C ASP A 156 -16.97 -8.86 -1.54
N ARG A 157 -16.61 -10.07 -1.07
CA ARG A 157 -17.33 -10.77 -0.01
C ARG A 157 -16.38 -11.15 1.11
N ASP A 158 -16.88 -11.05 2.34
CA ASP A 158 -16.23 -11.53 3.57
C ASP A 158 -14.94 -10.78 3.98
N THR A 159 -14.90 -9.45 3.78
CA THR A 159 -13.79 -8.64 4.29
C THR A 159 -13.75 -8.65 5.81
N THR A 160 -12.66 -9.18 6.35
CA THR A 160 -12.33 -9.09 7.78
C THR A 160 -11.86 -7.68 8.13
N PHE A 161 -12.19 -7.22 9.33
CA PHE A 161 -11.75 -5.93 9.85
C PHE A 161 -11.01 -6.12 11.18
N ILE A 162 -9.96 -5.32 11.40
CA ILE A 162 -9.19 -5.32 12.64
C ILE A 162 -9.16 -3.96 13.31
N GLY A 163 -8.86 -3.99 14.61
CA GLY A 163 -8.68 -2.79 15.43
C GLY A 163 -9.97 -2.01 15.68
N ARG A 164 -9.84 -1.00 16.53
CA ARG A 164 -10.96 -0.12 16.91
C ARG A 164 -11.54 0.63 15.72
N HIS A 165 -10.68 1.01 14.77
CA HIS A 165 -11.08 1.81 13.62
C HIS A 165 -11.51 0.96 12.41
N ARG A 166 -11.58 -0.38 12.55
CA ARG A 166 -12.06 -1.29 11.49
C ARG A 166 -11.25 -1.21 10.21
N LEU A 167 -9.94 -1.41 10.31
CA LEU A 167 -9.05 -1.52 9.14
C LEU A 167 -9.40 -2.78 8.35
N ALA A 168 -9.63 -2.65 7.05
CA ALA A 168 -9.95 -3.77 6.18
C ALA A 168 -8.71 -4.64 5.92
N VAL A 169 -8.84 -5.96 6.15
CA VAL A 169 -7.78 -6.93 5.89
C VAL A 169 -7.82 -7.37 4.42
N PRO A 170 -6.75 -7.17 3.64
CA PRO A 170 -6.69 -7.67 2.27
C PRO A 170 -6.69 -9.21 2.21
N HIS A 171 -7.34 -9.79 1.21
CA HIS A 171 -7.34 -11.24 0.96
C HIS A 171 -6.05 -11.69 0.27
N ALA A 172 -5.46 -10.81 -0.53
CA ALA A 172 -4.24 -11.08 -1.27
C ALA A 172 -3.44 -9.79 -1.48
N PHE A 173 -2.22 -9.96 -1.97
CA PHE A 173 -1.34 -8.87 -2.38
C PHE A 173 -0.73 -9.19 -3.72
N MET A 174 -0.68 -8.20 -4.60
CA MET A 174 0.13 -8.23 -5.81
C MET A 174 1.36 -7.35 -5.62
N LYS A 175 2.49 -7.80 -6.11
CA LYS A 175 3.69 -6.99 -6.29
C LYS A 175 4.17 -7.13 -7.72
N ALA A 176 4.51 -6.02 -8.37
CA ALA A 176 5.05 -6.01 -9.72
C ALA A 176 6.30 -5.13 -9.79
N ALA A 177 7.23 -5.52 -10.63
CA ALA A 177 8.45 -4.77 -10.91
C ALA A 177 8.66 -4.61 -12.42
N TRP A 178 9.11 -3.43 -12.85
CA TRP A 178 9.40 -3.14 -14.26
C TRP A 178 10.57 -2.19 -14.42
N LEU A 179 11.14 -2.18 -15.64
CA LEU A 179 12.28 -1.34 -16.01
C LEU A 179 11.80 0.08 -16.33
N PRO A 180 12.38 1.12 -15.70
CA PRO A 180 11.97 2.51 -15.94
C PRO A 180 12.16 3.01 -17.36
N GLN A 181 13.17 2.44 -18.09
CA GLN A 181 13.60 2.92 -19.39
C GLN A 181 12.67 2.51 -20.55
N ASN A 182 11.89 1.45 -20.40
CA ASN A 182 11.04 0.93 -21.48
C ASN A 182 9.71 0.36 -20.98
N ASP A 183 9.40 0.52 -19.69
CA ASP A 183 8.22 0.02 -19.01
C ASP A 183 7.99 -1.51 -19.12
N SER A 184 9.06 -2.27 -19.45
CA SER A 184 8.99 -3.72 -19.49
C SER A 184 8.77 -4.31 -18.10
N VAL A 185 7.71 -5.08 -17.94
CA VAL A 185 7.43 -5.84 -16.71
C VAL A 185 8.43 -6.99 -16.62
N ILE A 186 9.18 -7.06 -15.51
CA ILE A 186 10.23 -8.05 -15.28
C ILE A 186 9.87 -9.07 -14.19
N ALA A 187 8.89 -8.75 -13.34
CA ALA A 187 8.38 -9.67 -12.33
C ALA A 187 6.98 -9.29 -11.88
N VAL A 188 6.15 -10.31 -11.60
CA VAL A 188 4.84 -10.16 -10.95
C VAL A 188 4.65 -11.30 -9.97
N TRP A 189 4.21 -10.99 -8.77
CA TRP A 189 3.84 -11.96 -7.73
C TRP A 189 2.42 -11.72 -7.27
N MET A 190 1.67 -12.80 -7.07
CA MET A 190 0.35 -12.79 -6.43
C MET A 190 0.42 -13.69 -5.20
N LEU A 191 0.13 -13.15 -4.02
CA LEU A 191 0.29 -13.83 -2.75
C LEU A 191 -0.98 -13.73 -1.92
N PHE A 192 -1.48 -14.85 -1.43
CA PHE A 192 -2.65 -14.86 -0.54
C PHE A 192 -2.25 -14.52 0.91
N ASN A 193 -3.11 -13.79 1.57
CA ASN A 193 -2.94 -13.35 2.95
C ASN A 193 -3.49 -14.41 3.94
N LYS A 194 -2.85 -15.58 3.94
CA LYS A 194 -3.26 -16.76 4.73
C LYS A 194 -2.21 -17.10 5.77
#